data_15b0dd3860f1225c777a0d13a9db3760
#
_entry.id   15b0dd3860f1225c777a0d13a9db3760
#
_cell.length_a   1.000
_cell.length_b   1.000
_cell.length_c   1.000
_cell.angle_alpha   90.00
_cell.angle_beta   90.00
_cell.angle_gamma   90.00
#
_symmetry.space_group_name_H-M   'P 1'
#
loop_
_entity.id
_entity.type
_entity.pdbx_description
1 polymer ?
#
loop_
_entity_poly.entity_id
_entity_poly.type
_entity_poly.pdbx_seq_one_letter_code
_entity_poly.pdbx_strand_id
1 'polypeptide(L)'
;MVYDSDVDVLRAFMGSGITVIVHTTNALLPMLASDISVATAWINTNIAPFAATISHISVGNEVLGTNNQSQYSMFLNSAIHNVYNALVSVNLHESILVSTTHAAAVLDPSSFPPSLGHFSSDIVPNIMPILNFLSSTGAPFMVNVYPFIAYIASSQNIELPYALGSGNVQISDFNSGLIYTSLFDAQVDTFISAIEKLGFGNISLIVTETGWPSYGHPSATLANAQAYNAYILEHVASSRGTPKRPSTPIQTQIFALFNENQK
;
A
#
# COMPACT_ATOMS: atom_id res chain seq x y z
N MET A 1 0.41 0.61 -11.17
CA MET A 1 -0.61 1.39 -10.43
C MET A 1 -0.81 2.74 -11.13
N VAL A 2 -2.04 3.25 -11.16
CA VAL A 2 -2.39 4.58 -11.67
C VAL A 2 -3.18 5.34 -10.59
N TYR A 3 -2.93 6.65 -10.44
CA TYR A 3 -3.42 7.44 -9.30
C TYR A 3 -4.77 8.11 -9.52
N ASP A 4 -5.35 7.90 -10.68
CA ASP A 4 -6.70 8.30 -11.04
C ASP A 4 -7.31 7.32 -12.05
N SER A 5 -8.54 7.59 -12.47
CA SER A 5 -9.25 6.82 -13.49
C SER A 5 -9.17 7.46 -14.87
N ASP A 6 -8.01 8.01 -15.25
CA ASP A 6 -7.82 8.60 -16.57
C ASP A 6 -8.11 7.57 -17.68
N VAL A 7 -9.11 7.87 -18.48
CA VAL A 7 -9.65 6.98 -19.51
C VAL A 7 -8.62 6.70 -20.62
N ASP A 8 -7.76 7.65 -20.94
CA ASP A 8 -6.77 7.49 -22.00
C ASP A 8 -5.62 6.61 -21.51
N VAL A 9 -5.23 6.74 -20.23
CA VAL A 9 -4.25 5.86 -19.58
C VAL A 9 -4.80 4.42 -19.52
N LEU A 10 -6.04 4.23 -19.04
CA LEU A 10 -6.65 2.89 -18.96
C LEU A 10 -6.81 2.25 -20.35
N ARG A 11 -7.17 3.04 -21.35
CA ARG A 11 -7.26 2.58 -22.75
C ARG A 11 -5.91 2.11 -23.28
N ALA A 12 -4.83 2.77 -22.93
CA ALA A 12 -3.47 2.38 -23.36
C ALA A 12 -3.04 1.01 -22.82
N PHE A 13 -3.57 0.58 -21.69
CA PHE A 13 -3.30 -0.77 -21.16
C PHE A 13 -4.16 -1.88 -21.76
N MET A 14 -5.24 -1.54 -22.49
CA MET A 14 -6.11 -2.57 -23.08
C MET A 14 -5.33 -3.44 -24.09
N GLY A 15 -5.44 -4.76 -23.93
CA GLY A 15 -4.77 -5.72 -24.79
C GLY A 15 -3.24 -5.83 -24.59
N SER A 16 -2.65 -5.08 -23.64
CA SER A 16 -1.21 -5.14 -23.35
C SER A 16 -0.80 -6.38 -22.52
N GLY A 17 -1.75 -7.06 -21.90
CA GLY A 17 -1.49 -8.12 -20.91
C GLY A 17 -1.09 -7.58 -19.52
N ILE A 18 -1.07 -6.26 -19.33
CA ILE A 18 -0.76 -5.62 -18.05
C ILE A 18 -2.06 -5.30 -17.32
N THR A 19 -2.15 -5.73 -16.07
CA THR A 19 -3.24 -5.31 -15.18
C THR A 19 -2.80 -4.18 -14.27
N VAL A 20 -3.71 -3.28 -13.93
CA VAL A 20 -3.44 -2.11 -13.11
C VAL A 20 -4.30 -2.08 -11.85
N ILE A 21 -3.76 -1.46 -10.79
CA ILE A 21 -4.53 -0.96 -9.65
C ILE A 21 -4.89 0.49 -9.96
N VAL A 22 -6.17 0.82 -9.89
CA VAL A 22 -6.68 2.18 -10.12
C VAL A 22 -6.98 2.83 -8.78
N HIS A 23 -6.44 4.02 -8.54
CA HIS A 23 -6.82 4.82 -7.37
C HIS A 23 -7.98 5.75 -7.68
N THR A 24 -8.83 6.00 -6.67
CA THR A 24 -9.64 7.20 -6.64
C THR A 24 -8.82 8.31 -5.99
N THR A 25 -8.93 9.54 -6.48
CA THR A 25 -8.34 10.67 -5.75
C THR A 25 -9.07 10.88 -4.43
N ASN A 26 -8.37 11.38 -3.38
CA ASN A 26 -9.00 11.65 -2.08
C ASN A 26 -10.14 12.68 -2.20
N ALA A 27 -10.06 13.60 -3.15
CA ALA A 27 -11.10 14.59 -3.42
C ALA A 27 -12.44 13.97 -3.89
N LEU A 28 -12.43 12.74 -4.44
CA LEU A 28 -13.63 12.04 -4.84
C LEU A 28 -14.36 11.33 -3.68
N LEU A 29 -13.69 11.13 -2.54
CA LEU A 29 -14.26 10.36 -1.42
C LEU A 29 -15.59 10.90 -0.90
N PRO A 30 -15.78 12.23 -0.70
CA PRO A 30 -17.10 12.76 -0.28
C PRO A 30 -18.20 12.43 -1.29
N MET A 31 -17.90 12.49 -2.59
CA MET A 31 -18.86 12.19 -3.65
C MET A 31 -19.21 10.70 -3.66
N LEU A 32 -18.21 9.81 -3.64
CA LEU A 32 -18.41 8.36 -3.65
C LEU A 32 -19.11 7.85 -2.37
N ALA A 33 -18.89 8.55 -1.24
CA ALA A 33 -19.54 8.23 0.03
C ALA A 33 -21.00 8.70 0.10
N SER A 34 -21.41 9.68 -0.70
CA SER A 34 -22.71 10.36 -0.58
C SER A 34 -23.88 9.46 -0.93
N ASP A 35 -23.78 8.70 -2.01
CA ASP A 35 -24.84 7.84 -2.52
C ASP A 35 -24.29 6.74 -3.43
N ILE A 36 -24.86 5.53 -3.33
CA ILE A 36 -24.48 4.38 -4.17
C ILE A 36 -24.70 4.64 -5.66
N SER A 37 -25.71 5.43 -6.03
CA SER A 37 -25.99 5.77 -7.43
C SER A 37 -24.84 6.56 -8.05
N VAL A 38 -24.18 7.42 -7.27
CA VAL A 38 -23.01 8.20 -7.68
C VAL A 38 -21.81 7.27 -7.89
N ALA A 39 -21.56 6.35 -6.95
CA ALA A 39 -20.52 5.35 -7.11
C ALA A 39 -20.78 4.43 -8.32
N THR A 40 -22.04 4.03 -8.53
CA THR A 40 -22.42 3.22 -9.69
C THR A 40 -22.21 3.97 -11.01
N ALA A 41 -22.56 5.24 -11.08
CA ALA A 41 -22.29 6.08 -12.26
C ALA A 41 -20.77 6.19 -12.53
N TRP A 42 -19.97 6.39 -11.47
CA TRP A 42 -18.51 6.43 -11.58
C TRP A 42 -17.94 5.09 -12.09
N ILE A 43 -18.38 3.95 -11.53
CA ILE A 43 -17.95 2.61 -11.98
C ILE A 43 -18.31 2.40 -13.45
N ASN A 44 -19.55 2.70 -13.87
CA ASN A 44 -19.99 2.50 -15.25
C ASN A 44 -19.20 3.35 -16.26
N THR A 45 -18.80 4.55 -15.86
CA THR A 45 -18.09 5.48 -16.75
C THR A 45 -16.60 5.19 -16.81
N ASN A 46 -15.96 4.92 -15.65
CA ASN A 46 -14.50 4.95 -15.56
C ASN A 46 -13.86 3.56 -15.39
N ILE A 47 -14.60 2.56 -14.95
CA ILE A 47 -14.08 1.25 -14.60
C ILE A 47 -14.60 0.14 -15.51
N ALA A 48 -15.91 0.02 -15.66
CA ALA A 48 -16.53 -1.08 -16.39
C ALA A 48 -16.04 -1.21 -17.85
N PRO A 49 -15.80 -0.12 -18.61
CA PRO A 49 -15.25 -0.22 -19.96
C PRO A 49 -13.84 -0.83 -20.03
N PHE A 50 -13.09 -0.81 -18.91
CA PHE A 50 -11.70 -1.24 -18.81
C PHE A 50 -11.51 -2.43 -17.83
N ALA A 51 -12.59 -3.10 -17.44
CA ALA A 51 -12.59 -4.10 -16.38
C ALA A 51 -11.55 -5.21 -16.58
N ALA A 52 -11.30 -5.64 -17.83
CA ALA A 52 -10.32 -6.66 -18.16
C ALA A 52 -8.85 -6.23 -17.86
N THR A 53 -8.61 -4.95 -17.68
CA THR A 53 -7.28 -4.37 -17.41
C THR A 53 -7.08 -4.02 -15.93
N ILE A 54 -8.16 -3.98 -15.16
CA ILE A 54 -8.14 -3.52 -13.76
C ILE A 54 -8.24 -4.74 -12.83
N SER A 55 -7.28 -4.89 -11.92
CA SER A 55 -7.30 -5.93 -10.89
C SER A 55 -7.88 -5.44 -9.55
N HIS A 56 -7.60 -4.18 -9.21
CA HIS A 56 -8.04 -3.60 -7.92
C HIS A 56 -8.42 -2.14 -8.08
N ILE A 57 -9.30 -1.69 -7.20
CA ILE A 57 -9.57 -0.27 -6.96
C ILE A 57 -9.09 0.06 -5.55
N SER A 58 -8.16 1.02 -5.44
CA SER A 58 -7.78 1.62 -4.16
C SER A 58 -8.58 2.90 -3.96
N VAL A 59 -9.50 2.87 -3.01
CA VAL A 59 -10.39 4.00 -2.68
C VAL A 59 -9.66 4.95 -1.76
N GLY A 60 -9.17 6.06 -2.33
CA GLY A 60 -8.26 6.99 -1.66
C GLY A 60 -6.83 6.46 -1.49
N ASN A 61 -5.94 7.36 -1.12
CA ASN A 61 -4.53 7.09 -0.85
C ASN A 61 -4.08 7.84 0.40
N GLU A 62 -3.55 7.12 1.39
CA GLU A 62 -2.98 7.66 2.63
C GLU A 62 -3.94 8.61 3.39
N VAL A 63 -5.22 8.25 3.41
CA VAL A 63 -6.28 9.09 4.01
C VAL A 63 -6.18 9.12 5.53
N LEU A 64 -5.75 8.01 6.15
CA LEU A 64 -5.64 7.89 7.61
C LEU A 64 -4.21 8.18 8.08
N GLY A 65 -4.08 8.77 9.26
CA GLY A 65 -2.77 9.02 9.91
C GLY A 65 -1.98 10.20 9.35
N THR A 66 -2.44 10.84 8.27
CA THR A 66 -1.76 12.00 7.67
C THR A 66 -2.58 13.27 7.90
N ASN A 67 -1.98 14.29 8.51
CA ASN A 67 -2.67 15.53 8.87
C ASN A 67 -3.34 16.24 7.68
N ASN A 68 -2.72 16.17 6.50
CA ASN A 68 -3.20 16.85 5.29
C ASN A 68 -4.41 16.15 4.65
N GLN A 69 -4.71 14.90 5.01
CA GLN A 69 -5.78 14.11 4.41
C GLN A 69 -6.90 13.74 5.40
N SER A 70 -6.73 14.09 6.69
CA SER A 70 -7.68 13.75 7.76
C SER A 70 -9.12 14.23 7.51
N GLN A 71 -9.29 15.32 6.74
CA GLN A 71 -10.60 15.82 6.32
C GLN A 71 -11.43 14.81 5.51
N TYR A 72 -10.78 13.82 4.88
CA TYR A 72 -11.44 12.79 4.09
C TYR A 72 -11.72 11.50 4.87
N SER A 73 -11.16 11.35 6.07
CA SER A 73 -11.23 10.10 6.85
C SER A 73 -12.66 9.65 7.14
N MET A 74 -13.56 10.60 7.40
CA MET A 74 -14.98 10.33 7.68
C MET A 74 -15.75 9.74 6.49
N PHE A 75 -15.27 9.95 5.27
CA PHE A 75 -15.92 9.46 4.05
C PHE A 75 -15.38 8.11 3.59
N LEU A 76 -14.17 7.72 4.05
CA LEU A 76 -13.42 6.60 3.50
C LEU A 76 -14.20 5.29 3.55
N ASN A 77 -14.72 4.92 4.71
CA ASN A 77 -15.42 3.66 4.89
C ASN A 77 -16.71 3.58 4.04
N SER A 78 -17.50 4.65 4.01
CA SER A 78 -18.71 4.70 3.17
C SER A 78 -18.38 4.65 1.68
N ALA A 79 -17.31 5.33 1.26
CA ALA A 79 -16.86 5.29 -0.14
C ALA A 79 -16.41 3.88 -0.56
N ILE A 80 -15.66 3.15 0.29
CA ILE A 80 -15.26 1.77 0.04
C ILE A 80 -16.49 0.88 -0.18
N HIS A 81 -17.47 0.95 0.71
CA HIS A 81 -18.68 0.13 0.60
C HIS A 81 -19.52 0.49 -0.62
N ASN A 82 -19.68 1.77 -0.95
CA ASN A 82 -20.42 2.20 -2.12
C ASN A 82 -19.73 1.77 -3.43
N VAL A 83 -18.41 1.88 -3.53
CA VAL A 83 -17.63 1.40 -4.68
C VAL A 83 -17.77 -0.12 -4.84
N TYR A 84 -17.66 -0.88 -3.75
CA TYR A 84 -17.86 -2.33 -3.78
C TYR A 84 -19.27 -2.70 -4.21
N ASN A 85 -20.30 -2.11 -3.60
CA ASN A 85 -21.69 -2.37 -3.96
C ASN A 85 -22.00 -1.96 -5.40
N ALA A 86 -21.38 -0.92 -5.92
CA ALA A 86 -21.46 -0.54 -7.33
C ALA A 86 -20.86 -1.62 -8.24
N LEU A 87 -19.71 -2.22 -7.89
CA LEU A 87 -19.14 -3.36 -8.62
C LEU A 87 -20.06 -4.59 -8.56
N VAL A 88 -20.70 -4.85 -7.41
CA VAL A 88 -21.70 -5.93 -7.26
C VAL A 88 -22.85 -5.72 -8.23
N SER A 89 -23.37 -4.49 -8.35
CA SER A 89 -24.51 -4.16 -9.22
C SER A 89 -24.25 -4.39 -10.71
N VAL A 90 -22.97 -4.39 -11.11
CA VAL A 90 -22.54 -4.64 -12.51
C VAL A 90 -21.80 -5.98 -12.68
N ASN A 91 -21.84 -6.86 -11.67
CA ASN A 91 -21.20 -8.19 -11.66
C ASN A 91 -19.66 -8.16 -11.89
N LEU A 92 -18.96 -7.14 -11.39
CA LEU A 92 -17.49 -7.01 -11.50
C LEU A 92 -16.74 -7.26 -10.17
N HIS A 93 -17.44 -7.44 -9.05
CA HIS A 93 -16.84 -7.55 -7.70
C HIS A 93 -16.00 -8.83 -7.48
N GLU A 94 -16.18 -9.87 -8.31
CA GLU A 94 -15.34 -11.07 -8.25
C GLU A 94 -14.02 -10.92 -9.02
N SER A 95 -13.98 -10.01 -9.98
CA SER A 95 -12.81 -9.78 -10.84
C SER A 95 -12.01 -8.54 -10.44
N ILE A 96 -12.62 -7.58 -9.76
CA ILE A 96 -11.98 -6.33 -9.31
C ILE A 96 -12.16 -6.21 -7.79
N LEU A 97 -11.07 -6.34 -7.06
CA LEU A 97 -11.09 -6.21 -5.59
C LEU A 97 -11.04 -4.73 -5.17
N VAL A 98 -11.70 -4.40 -4.08
CA VAL A 98 -11.74 -3.04 -3.53
C VAL A 98 -10.96 -2.98 -2.22
N SER A 99 -10.06 -2.01 -2.13
CA SER A 99 -9.26 -1.75 -0.93
C SER A 99 -8.99 -0.25 -0.78
N THR A 100 -8.10 0.12 0.12
CA THR A 100 -7.55 1.47 0.27
C THR A 100 -6.10 1.38 0.70
N THR A 101 -5.28 2.34 0.28
CA THR A 101 -3.84 2.37 0.55
C THR A 101 -3.52 3.21 1.78
N HIS A 102 -2.65 2.69 2.64
CA HIS A 102 -2.23 3.33 3.88
C HIS A 102 -0.72 3.64 3.90
N ALA A 103 -0.35 4.77 4.50
CA ALA A 103 1.03 5.09 4.85
C ALA A 103 1.41 4.48 6.21
N ALA A 104 2.72 4.45 6.52
CA ALA A 104 3.23 4.06 7.83
C ALA A 104 2.70 4.94 8.98
N ALA A 105 2.18 6.12 8.68
CA ALA A 105 1.57 7.03 9.66
C ALA A 105 0.34 6.47 10.39
N VAL A 106 -0.23 5.36 9.93
CA VAL A 106 -1.32 4.67 10.67
C VAL A 106 -0.81 3.82 11.83
N LEU A 107 0.49 3.53 11.86
CA LEU A 107 1.13 2.76 12.93
C LEU A 107 1.53 3.67 14.10
N ASP A 108 1.48 3.14 15.30
CA ASP A 108 2.02 3.82 16.48
C ASP A 108 3.55 3.98 16.37
N PRO A 109 4.13 5.12 16.76
CA PRO A 109 5.58 5.33 16.72
C PRO A 109 6.41 4.28 17.47
N SER A 110 5.83 3.57 18.43
CA SER A 110 6.50 2.49 19.19
C SER A 110 6.41 1.11 18.49
N SER A 111 5.97 1.05 17.25
CA SER A 111 5.75 -0.20 16.48
C SER A 111 7.02 -0.89 16.00
N PHE A 112 8.17 -0.66 16.64
CA PHE A 112 9.43 -1.33 16.33
C PHE A 112 10.02 -1.99 17.57
N PRO A 113 10.60 -3.21 17.50
CA PRO A 113 10.77 -4.08 16.31
C PRO A 113 9.45 -4.60 15.72
N PRO A 114 9.48 -5.25 14.55
CA PRO A 114 8.26 -5.63 13.80
C PRO A 114 7.20 -6.40 14.60
N SER A 115 7.59 -7.24 15.56
CA SER A 115 6.66 -7.94 16.46
C SER A 115 5.85 -7.01 17.36
N LEU A 116 6.31 -5.79 17.60
CA LEU A 116 5.58 -4.77 18.36
C LEU A 116 4.58 -3.98 17.48
N GLY A 117 4.58 -4.18 16.17
CA GLY A 117 3.69 -3.50 15.23
C GLY A 117 2.25 -3.43 15.73
N HIS A 118 1.69 -2.23 15.81
CA HIS A 118 0.28 -1.98 16.14
C HIS A 118 -0.17 -0.64 15.54
N PHE A 119 -1.46 -0.52 15.28
CA PHE A 119 -2.04 0.74 14.82
C PHE A 119 -2.14 1.76 15.97
N SER A 120 -1.99 3.02 15.65
CA SER A 120 -2.24 4.10 16.62
C SER A 120 -3.68 4.04 17.14
N SER A 121 -3.86 4.29 18.44
CA SER A 121 -5.15 4.11 19.12
C SER A 121 -6.27 4.98 18.56
N ASP A 122 -5.95 6.17 18.07
CA ASP A 122 -6.87 7.09 17.39
C ASP A 122 -7.26 6.64 15.98
N ILE A 123 -6.44 5.80 15.34
CA ILE A 123 -6.71 5.24 14.01
C ILE A 123 -7.55 3.96 14.08
N VAL A 124 -7.45 3.18 15.16
CA VAL A 124 -8.16 1.90 15.32
C VAL A 124 -9.66 2.00 15.00
N PRO A 125 -10.42 3.02 15.43
CA PRO A 125 -11.85 3.13 15.11
C PRO A 125 -12.14 3.20 13.59
N ASN A 126 -11.22 3.76 12.80
CA ASN A 126 -11.35 3.86 11.34
C ASN A 126 -10.82 2.60 10.62
N ILE A 127 -9.77 1.97 11.15
CA ILE A 127 -9.14 0.77 10.56
C ILE A 127 -10.00 -0.47 10.76
N MET A 128 -10.64 -0.65 11.91
CA MET A 128 -11.45 -1.84 12.21
C MET A 128 -12.55 -2.13 11.18
N PRO A 129 -13.39 -1.16 10.77
CA PRO A 129 -14.37 -1.39 9.71
C PRO A 129 -13.74 -1.79 8.38
N ILE A 130 -12.58 -1.20 8.03
CA ILE A 130 -11.84 -1.53 6.82
C ILE A 130 -11.33 -2.97 6.88
N LEU A 131 -10.70 -3.39 7.98
CA LEU A 131 -10.20 -4.76 8.14
C LEU A 131 -11.34 -5.79 8.08
N ASN A 132 -12.49 -5.50 8.70
CA ASN A 132 -13.69 -6.34 8.59
C ASN A 132 -14.14 -6.48 7.14
N PHE A 133 -14.19 -5.38 6.39
CA PHE A 133 -14.54 -5.37 4.97
C PHE A 133 -13.55 -6.21 4.15
N LEU A 134 -12.22 -5.96 4.29
CA LEU A 134 -11.19 -6.70 3.56
C LEU A 134 -11.23 -8.21 3.87
N SER A 135 -11.42 -8.56 5.14
CA SER A 135 -11.53 -9.97 5.55
C SER A 135 -12.75 -10.66 4.96
N SER A 136 -13.89 -9.94 4.82
CA SER A 136 -15.13 -10.49 4.28
C SER A 136 -15.13 -10.62 2.75
N THR A 137 -14.37 -9.76 2.05
CA THR A 137 -14.31 -9.72 0.58
C THR A 137 -13.08 -10.41 0.01
N GLY A 138 -12.12 -10.83 0.85
CA GLY A 138 -10.85 -11.39 0.41
C GLY A 138 -9.90 -10.36 -0.22
N ALA A 139 -10.21 -9.07 -0.11
CA ALA A 139 -9.37 -8.02 -0.65
C ALA A 139 -8.12 -7.79 0.21
N PRO A 140 -6.98 -7.40 -0.38
CA PRO A 140 -5.73 -7.20 0.33
C PRO A 140 -5.73 -5.89 1.12
N PHE A 141 -4.94 -5.83 2.20
CA PHE A 141 -4.53 -4.59 2.83
C PHE A 141 -3.41 -3.95 2.01
N MET A 142 -3.58 -2.72 1.58
CA MET A 142 -2.61 -2.01 0.72
C MET A 142 -1.81 -1.00 1.53
N VAL A 143 -0.48 -0.97 1.29
CA VAL A 143 0.44 -0.09 2.04
C VAL A 143 1.49 0.53 1.12
N ASN A 144 1.86 1.76 1.43
CA ASN A 144 3.05 2.43 0.91
C ASN A 144 4.19 2.26 1.92
N VAL A 145 5.30 1.65 1.48
CA VAL A 145 6.45 1.32 2.33
C VAL A 145 7.69 2.00 1.79
N TYR A 146 8.22 2.96 2.56
CA TYR A 146 9.38 3.74 2.16
C TYR A 146 10.51 3.65 3.18
N PRO A 147 11.44 2.68 3.05
CA PRO A 147 12.65 2.62 3.88
C PRO A 147 13.47 3.90 3.89
N PHE A 148 13.47 4.66 2.77
CA PHE A 148 14.12 5.96 2.70
C PHE A 148 13.60 6.94 3.75
N ILE A 149 12.27 7.05 3.90
CA ILE A 149 11.65 7.99 4.85
C ILE A 149 12.02 7.60 6.29
N ALA A 150 11.94 6.31 6.63
CA ALA A 150 12.35 5.84 7.96
C ALA A 150 13.86 6.05 8.21
N TYR A 151 14.69 5.81 7.19
CA TYR A 151 16.12 6.02 7.28
C TYR A 151 16.46 7.49 7.55
N ILE A 152 15.92 8.43 6.79
CA ILE A 152 16.25 9.86 7.00
C ILE A 152 15.74 10.40 8.35
N ALA A 153 14.62 9.85 8.84
CA ALA A 153 14.05 10.20 10.14
C ALA A 153 14.92 9.66 11.32
N SER A 154 15.72 8.61 11.11
CA SER A 154 16.50 7.96 12.16
C SER A 154 17.85 7.43 11.67
N SER A 155 18.54 8.20 10.85
CA SER A 155 19.82 7.79 10.22
C SER A 155 20.97 7.52 11.19
N GLN A 156 20.84 7.93 12.46
CA GLN A 156 21.79 7.60 13.51
C GLN A 156 21.63 6.16 14.04
N ASN A 157 20.44 5.56 13.84
CA ASN A 157 20.09 4.24 14.36
C ASN A 157 19.87 3.20 13.26
N ILE A 158 19.73 3.63 12.02
CA ILE A 158 19.48 2.75 10.86
C ILE A 158 20.70 2.84 9.94
N GLU A 159 21.35 1.72 9.69
CA GLU A 159 22.45 1.65 8.74
C GLU A 159 21.95 1.76 7.30
N LEU A 160 22.63 2.55 6.46
CA LEU A 160 22.25 2.72 5.06
C LEU A 160 22.17 1.40 4.27
N PRO A 161 23.12 0.46 4.41
CA PRO A 161 23.03 -0.84 3.74
C PRO A 161 21.78 -1.64 4.13
N TYR A 162 21.32 -1.56 5.39
CA TYR A 162 20.11 -2.19 5.85
C TYR A 162 18.86 -1.54 5.23
N ALA A 163 18.84 -0.21 5.14
CA ALA A 163 17.74 0.52 4.51
C ALA A 163 17.65 0.26 3.01
N LEU A 164 18.79 0.05 2.34
CA LEU A 164 18.87 -0.30 0.91
C LEU A 164 18.60 -1.78 0.61
N GLY A 165 18.54 -2.66 1.63
CA GLY A 165 18.51 -4.11 1.44
C GLY A 165 19.81 -4.67 0.82
N SER A 166 20.87 -3.86 0.82
CA SER A 166 22.17 -4.18 0.22
C SER A 166 23.22 -4.36 1.31
N GLY A 167 23.53 -5.57 1.69
CA GLY A 167 24.58 -5.80 2.67
C GLY A 167 24.27 -6.96 3.61
N ASN A 168 25.22 -7.23 4.51
CA ASN A 168 25.13 -8.32 5.47
C ASN A 168 24.65 -7.85 6.87
N VAL A 169 23.86 -6.75 6.90
CA VAL A 169 23.31 -6.26 8.16
C VAL A 169 22.15 -7.17 8.56
N GLN A 170 22.18 -7.61 9.81
CA GLN A 170 21.13 -8.45 10.38
C GLN A 170 20.62 -7.81 11.67
N ILE A 171 19.33 -7.55 11.73
CA ILE A 171 18.66 -7.00 12.90
C ILE A 171 17.75 -8.09 13.47
N SER A 172 17.98 -8.47 14.71
CA SER A 172 17.16 -9.45 15.41
C SER A 172 15.98 -8.76 16.10
N ASP A 173 14.78 -9.25 15.83
CA ASP A 173 13.60 -8.94 16.64
C ASP A 173 13.61 -9.85 17.87
N PHE A 174 13.97 -9.25 19.00
CA PHE A 174 14.20 -9.99 20.26
C PHE A 174 12.92 -10.61 20.85
N ASN A 175 11.72 -10.17 20.44
CA ASN A 175 10.47 -10.76 20.93
C ASN A 175 10.05 -11.97 20.08
N SER A 176 10.23 -11.91 18.75
CA SER A 176 9.84 -12.99 17.85
C SER A 176 10.98 -13.97 17.51
N GLY A 177 12.24 -13.53 17.72
CA GLY A 177 13.42 -14.27 17.27
C GLY A 177 13.68 -14.19 15.76
N LEU A 178 12.86 -13.47 15.01
CA LEU A 178 13.06 -13.29 13.58
C LEU A 178 14.24 -12.37 13.28
N ILE A 179 14.94 -12.64 12.18
CA ILE A 179 16.09 -11.87 11.72
C ILE A 179 15.70 -11.15 10.43
N TYR A 180 15.92 -9.85 10.42
CA TYR A 180 15.65 -8.98 9.29
C TYR A 180 16.97 -8.52 8.65
N THR A 181 17.08 -8.70 7.35
CA THR A 181 18.23 -8.26 6.55
C THR A 181 17.93 -7.00 5.73
N SER A 182 16.70 -6.55 5.77
CA SER A 182 16.26 -5.31 5.11
C SER A 182 15.23 -4.56 5.94
N LEU A 183 15.26 -3.25 5.83
CA LEU A 183 14.26 -2.37 6.45
C LEU A 183 12.90 -2.50 5.74
N PHE A 184 12.88 -2.85 4.46
CA PHE A 184 11.65 -3.12 3.71
C PHE A 184 10.85 -4.26 4.35
N ASP A 185 11.48 -5.42 4.56
CA ASP A 185 10.82 -6.56 5.19
C ASP A 185 10.37 -6.25 6.62
N ALA A 186 11.19 -5.52 7.37
CA ALA A 186 10.83 -5.13 8.73
C ALA A 186 9.60 -4.21 8.75
N GLN A 187 9.50 -3.25 7.83
CA GLN A 187 8.32 -2.39 7.72
C GLN A 187 7.07 -3.16 7.29
N VAL A 188 7.19 -4.07 6.32
CA VAL A 188 6.08 -4.94 5.88
C VAL A 188 5.58 -5.79 7.04
N ASP A 189 6.49 -6.45 7.77
CA ASP A 189 6.13 -7.30 8.91
C ASP A 189 5.57 -6.52 10.10
N THR A 190 5.91 -5.23 10.23
CA THR A 190 5.27 -4.34 11.20
C THR A 190 3.79 -4.17 10.91
N PHE A 191 3.40 -3.96 9.65
CA PHE A 191 1.98 -3.92 9.25
C PHE A 191 1.29 -5.26 9.46
N ILE A 192 1.94 -6.36 9.06
CA ILE A 192 1.39 -7.72 9.26
C ILE A 192 1.12 -7.94 10.76
N SER A 193 2.06 -7.57 11.63
CA SER A 193 1.89 -7.71 13.08
C SER A 193 0.74 -6.84 13.63
N ALA A 194 0.59 -5.62 13.10
CA ALA A 194 -0.50 -4.72 13.51
C ALA A 194 -1.88 -5.29 13.11
N ILE A 195 -2.00 -5.84 11.91
CA ILE A 195 -3.22 -6.48 11.41
C ILE A 195 -3.55 -7.74 12.23
N GLU A 196 -2.56 -8.57 12.51
CA GLU A 196 -2.71 -9.79 13.31
C GLU A 196 -3.14 -9.50 14.74
N LYS A 197 -2.62 -8.44 15.38
CA LYS A 197 -3.03 -8.02 16.73
C LYS A 197 -4.50 -7.63 16.84
N LEU A 198 -5.10 -7.18 15.74
CA LEU A 198 -6.54 -6.90 15.68
C LEU A 198 -7.38 -8.14 15.29
N GLY A 199 -6.75 -9.31 15.10
CA GLY A 199 -7.43 -10.57 14.80
C GLY A 199 -7.62 -10.88 13.32
N PHE A 200 -6.98 -10.14 12.40
CA PHE A 200 -7.15 -10.27 10.95
C PHE A 200 -5.93 -10.88 10.23
N GLY A 201 -5.28 -11.85 10.85
CA GLY A 201 -4.05 -12.47 10.32
C GLY A 201 -4.17 -13.17 8.97
N ASN A 202 -5.38 -13.40 8.47
CA ASN A 202 -5.68 -13.99 7.17
C ASN A 202 -5.67 -12.98 6.01
N ILE A 203 -5.67 -11.67 6.28
CA ILE A 203 -5.65 -10.65 5.23
C ILE A 203 -4.27 -10.65 4.56
N SER A 204 -4.26 -10.74 3.22
CA SER A 204 -3.06 -10.56 2.41
C SER A 204 -2.64 -9.09 2.37
N LEU A 205 -1.36 -8.83 2.06
CA LEU A 205 -0.82 -7.48 1.97
C LEU A 205 -0.21 -7.24 0.60
N ILE A 206 -0.45 -6.06 0.03
CA ILE A 206 0.21 -5.55 -1.18
C ILE A 206 0.95 -4.26 -0.84
N VAL A 207 2.20 -4.16 -1.26
CA VAL A 207 2.95 -2.90 -1.23
C VAL A 207 2.66 -2.16 -2.54
N THR A 208 1.87 -1.11 -2.44
CA THR A 208 1.42 -0.31 -3.58
C THR A 208 2.40 0.75 -4.00
N GLU A 209 3.30 1.13 -3.10
CA GLU A 209 4.43 2.00 -3.41
C GLU A 209 5.64 1.65 -2.56
N THR A 210 6.79 1.60 -3.21
CA THR A 210 8.10 1.66 -2.56
C THR A 210 9.11 2.27 -3.53
N GLY A 211 10.16 2.91 -3.01
CA GLY A 211 11.18 3.51 -3.86
C GLY A 211 12.24 4.24 -3.06
N TRP A 212 13.28 4.68 -3.78
CA TRP A 212 14.37 5.48 -3.22
C TRP A 212 14.65 6.66 -4.14
N PRO A 213 14.63 7.91 -3.65
CA PRO A 213 14.83 9.08 -4.49
C PRO A 213 16.29 9.16 -4.98
N SER A 214 16.47 9.73 -6.17
CA SER A 214 17.79 9.91 -6.79
C SER A 214 18.38 11.30 -6.57
N TYR A 215 17.62 12.22 -5.92
CA TYR A 215 18.00 13.62 -5.68
C TYR A 215 17.27 14.21 -4.46
N GLY A 216 17.78 15.30 -3.91
CA GLY A 216 17.10 16.09 -2.88
C GLY A 216 17.56 15.81 -1.43
N HIS A 217 18.43 14.82 -1.20
CA HIS A 217 19.00 14.52 0.11
C HIS A 217 20.40 13.87 -0.06
N PRO A 218 21.35 13.99 0.89
CA PRO A 218 22.67 13.35 0.78
C PRO A 218 22.63 11.85 0.49
N SER A 219 21.63 11.13 1.01
CA SER A 219 21.42 9.70 0.74
C SER A 219 20.52 9.42 -0.46
N ALA A 220 19.90 10.44 -1.07
CA ALA A 220 19.13 10.35 -2.28
C ALA A 220 20.06 10.50 -3.48
N THR A 221 20.76 9.44 -3.84
CA THR A 221 21.70 9.40 -4.95
C THR A 221 21.25 8.39 -5.99
N LEU A 222 21.69 8.57 -7.24
CA LEU A 222 21.39 7.61 -8.31
C LEU A 222 21.89 6.19 -7.95
N ALA A 223 23.06 6.09 -7.32
CA ALA A 223 23.63 4.81 -6.89
C ALA A 223 22.77 4.11 -5.82
N ASN A 224 22.28 4.87 -4.83
CA ASN A 224 21.39 4.31 -3.79
C ASN A 224 20.02 3.93 -4.34
N ALA A 225 19.45 4.77 -5.24
CA ALA A 225 18.20 4.43 -5.92
C ALA A 225 18.33 3.16 -6.77
N GLN A 226 19.44 3.02 -7.48
CA GLN A 226 19.74 1.81 -8.24
C GLN A 226 19.89 0.57 -7.34
N ALA A 227 20.63 0.69 -6.23
CA ALA A 227 20.84 -0.41 -5.29
C ALA A 227 19.50 -0.85 -4.66
N TYR A 228 18.68 0.10 -4.20
CA TYR A 228 17.37 -0.20 -3.64
C TYR A 228 16.42 -0.86 -4.64
N ASN A 229 16.29 -0.30 -5.84
CA ASN A 229 15.43 -0.87 -6.87
C ASN A 229 15.90 -2.26 -7.31
N ALA A 230 17.21 -2.50 -7.40
CA ALA A 230 17.76 -3.82 -7.73
C ALA A 230 17.41 -4.84 -6.63
N TYR A 231 17.53 -4.45 -5.34
CA TYR A 231 17.11 -5.29 -4.21
C TYR A 231 15.62 -5.65 -4.30
N ILE A 232 14.73 -4.67 -4.50
CA ILE A 232 13.28 -4.92 -4.57
C ILE A 232 12.95 -5.84 -5.74
N LEU A 233 13.55 -5.62 -6.93
CA LEU A 233 13.34 -6.48 -8.10
C LEU A 233 13.78 -7.91 -7.85
N GLU A 234 14.95 -8.11 -7.23
CA GLU A 234 15.46 -9.42 -6.86
C GLU A 234 14.56 -10.09 -5.81
N HIS A 235 14.15 -9.36 -4.79
CA HIS A 235 13.29 -9.86 -3.72
C HIS A 235 11.95 -10.36 -4.29
N VAL A 236 11.27 -9.54 -5.09
CA VAL A 236 9.99 -9.90 -5.72
C VAL A 236 10.16 -11.09 -6.69
N ALA A 237 11.22 -11.09 -7.52
CA ALA A 237 11.50 -12.18 -8.47
C ALA A 237 11.83 -13.51 -7.78
N SER A 238 12.36 -13.47 -6.54
CA SER A 238 12.69 -14.68 -5.76
C SER A 238 11.47 -15.49 -5.30
N SER A 239 10.28 -14.92 -5.39
CA SER A 239 9.03 -15.49 -4.84
C SER A 239 9.09 -15.81 -3.34
N ARG A 240 10.04 -15.23 -2.61
CA ARG A 240 10.13 -15.32 -1.17
C ARG A 240 9.31 -14.19 -0.54
N GLY A 241 8.69 -14.49 0.60
CA GLY A 241 8.05 -13.48 1.42
C GLY A 241 9.01 -12.86 2.43
N THR A 242 8.44 -12.21 3.43
CA THR A 242 9.16 -11.60 4.55
C THR A 242 9.57 -12.65 5.60
N PRO A 243 10.45 -12.35 6.56
CA PRO A 243 10.79 -13.26 7.66
C PRO A 243 9.59 -13.82 8.42
N LYS A 244 8.52 -13.04 8.59
CA LYS A 244 7.30 -13.46 9.28
C LYS A 244 6.40 -14.36 8.42
N ARG A 245 6.39 -14.16 7.10
CA ARG A 245 5.60 -14.92 6.12
C ARG A 245 6.47 -15.43 4.96
N PRO A 246 7.47 -16.29 5.21
CA PRO A 246 8.52 -16.60 4.23
C PRO A 246 8.03 -17.30 2.96
N SER A 247 6.88 -17.95 3.03
CA SER A 247 6.29 -18.67 1.89
C SER A 247 5.20 -17.86 1.16
N THR A 248 4.99 -16.60 1.54
CA THR A 248 3.97 -15.73 0.96
C THR A 248 4.63 -14.56 0.24
N PRO A 249 4.85 -14.62 -1.07
CA PRO A 249 5.42 -13.51 -1.83
C PRO A 249 4.61 -12.22 -1.64
N ILE A 250 5.31 -11.09 -1.53
CA ILE A 250 4.67 -9.78 -1.40
C ILE A 250 4.62 -9.12 -2.78
N GLN A 251 3.41 -8.93 -3.30
CA GLN A 251 3.22 -8.11 -4.49
C GLN A 251 3.66 -6.69 -4.17
N THR A 252 4.60 -6.16 -4.98
CA THR A 252 5.22 -4.87 -4.71
C THR A 252 5.29 -4.04 -5.98
N GLN A 253 4.99 -2.76 -5.88
CA GLN A 253 5.08 -1.79 -6.97
C GLN A 253 6.13 -0.74 -6.65
N ILE A 254 7.03 -0.49 -7.60
CA ILE A 254 8.07 0.52 -7.45
C ILE A 254 7.52 1.88 -7.89
N PHE A 255 7.65 2.87 -7.04
CA PHE A 255 7.36 4.27 -7.33
C PHE A 255 8.69 5.00 -7.65
N ALA A 256 8.91 5.49 -8.87
CA ALA A 256 7.94 5.54 -9.94
C ALA A 256 8.62 5.19 -11.28
N LEU A 257 7.80 4.93 -12.31
CA LEU A 257 8.29 4.65 -13.66
C LEU A 257 9.00 5.87 -14.29
N PHE A 258 8.53 7.08 -13.97
CA PHE A 258 9.10 8.35 -14.44
C PHE A 258 9.45 9.24 -13.25
N ASN A 259 10.51 10.05 -13.41
CA ASN A 259 10.81 11.08 -12.44
C ASN A 259 9.74 12.19 -12.51
N GLU A 260 9.24 12.58 -11.34
CA GLU A 260 8.35 13.72 -11.22
C GLU A 260 9.14 15.03 -11.43
N ASN A 261 8.59 15.95 -12.20
CA ASN A 261 9.22 17.24 -12.53
C ASN A 261 8.48 18.45 -11.97
N GLN A 262 7.42 18.23 -11.18
CA GLN A 262 6.58 19.27 -10.57
C GLN A 262 6.61 19.18 -9.04
N LYS A 263 7.81 19.20 -8.47
CA LYS A 263 8.01 19.23 -7.01
C LYS A 263 8.39 20.63 -6.56
#